data_51d84f0b50bb87e9bcab561f0cb54c2b
#
_entry.id   51d84f0b50bb87e9bcab561f0cb54c2b
#
_cell.length_a   1.000
_cell.length_b   1.000
_cell.length_c   1.000
_cell.angle_alpha   90.00
_cell.angle_beta   90.00
_cell.angle_gamma   90.00
#
_symmetry.space_group_name_H-M   'P 1'
#
loop_
_entity.id
_entity.type
_entity.pdbx_description
1 polymer ?
#
loop_
_entity_poly.entity_id
_entity_poly.type
_entity_poly.pdbx_seq_one_letter_code
_entity_poly.pdbx_strand_id
1 'polypeptide(L)'
;MIKKSRLDLYLLNKGLCETRQKAQGLILAGKVRDINGKVLDKPGQQVLIGSEFFIDSEPMFVSRGGEKLLEAFKKLEIKVKDKICIDAGISTGGFTDCLLQQGAKLVYGIDVGYGQTAWKIRNNPKVILFERTNIRNLKPNDLLSRSDELPNFVVADLSFISL
;
A
#
# COMPACT_ATOMS: atom_id res chain seq x y z
N MET A 1 32.12 31.96 -3.24
CA MET A 1 32.05 30.81 -2.29
C MET A 1 30.85 29.98 -2.57
N ILE A 2 31.00 28.70 -2.82
CA ILE A 2 29.90 27.75 -3.00
C ILE A 2 29.28 27.49 -1.64
N LYS A 3 28.04 27.94 -1.41
CA LYS A 3 27.36 27.74 -0.13
C LYS A 3 26.84 26.31 -0.03
N LYS A 4 27.12 25.66 1.11
CA LYS A 4 26.67 24.31 1.45
C LYS A 4 25.74 24.36 2.66
N SER A 5 24.88 23.37 2.77
CA SER A 5 23.96 23.15 3.90
C SER A 5 23.92 21.68 4.25
N ARG A 6 23.58 21.36 5.50
CA ARG A 6 23.27 19.97 5.88
C ARG A 6 22.01 19.51 5.15
N LEU A 7 22.00 18.27 4.69
CA LEU A 7 20.89 17.69 3.93
C LEU A 7 19.56 17.77 4.69
N ASP A 8 19.54 17.41 5.99
CA ASP A 8 18.34 17.46 6.83
C ASP A 8 17.74 18.87 6.94
N LEU A 9 18.58 19.88 7.08
CA LEU A 9 18.16 21.29 7.11
C LEU A 9 17.78 21.80 5.72
N TYR A 10 18.48 21.35 4.69
CA TYR A 10 18.20 21.75 3.32
C TYR A 10 16.81 21.29 2.86
N LEU A 11 16.43 20.03 3.13
CA LEU A 11 15.12 19.50 2.82
C LEU A 11 13.99 20.24 3.54
N LEU A 12 14.20 20.59 4.81
CA LEU A 12 13.25 21.41 5.59
C LEU A 12 13.09 22.80 4.97
N ASN A 13 14.21 23.49 4.70
CA ASN A 13 14.18 24.86 4.16
C ASN A 13 13.59 24.96 2.74
N LYS A 14 13.65 23.87 1.97
CA LYS A 14 13.00 23.75 0.67
C LYS A 14 11.52 23.37 0.75
N GLY A 15 10.97 23.14 1.93
CA GLY A 15 9.60 22.70 2.12
C GLY A 15 9.32 21.26 1.66
N LEU A 16 10.36 20.47 1.44
CA LEU A 16 10.24 19.05 1.08
C LEU A 16 9.85 18.17 2.28
N CYS A 17 10.00 18.68 3.49
CA CYS A 17 9.60 18.04 4.73
C CYS A 17 9.03 19.07 5.71
N GLU A 18 8.05 18.66 6.51
CA GLU A 18 7.40 19.53 7.50
C GLU A 18 8.28 19.78 8.73
N THR A 19 9.13 18.80 9.09
CA THR A 19 10.01 18.88 10.26
C THR A 19 11.38 18.30 9.95
N ARG A 20 12.40 18.74 10.70
CA ARG A 20 13.76 18.20 10.60
C ARG A 20 13.82 16.72 10.97
N GLN A 21 13.04 16.28 11.96
CA GLN A 21 12.98 14.87 12.36
C GLN A 21 12.42 14.00 11.23
N LYS A 22 11.38 14.47 10.52
CA LYS A 22 10.84 13.78 9.36
C LYS A 22 11.86 13.69 8.23
N ALA A 23 12.62 14.77 7.97
CA ALA A 23 13.72 14.76 7.01
C ALA A 23 14.79 13.74 7.37
N GLN A 24 15.21 13.68 8.63
CA GLN A 24 16.20 12.70 9.10
C GLN A 24 15.70 11.26 8.94
N GLY A 25 14.43 10.99 9.29
CA GLY A 25 13.80 9.68 9.12
C GLY A 25 13.80 9.22 7.65
N LEU A 26 13.41 10.10 6.72
CA LEU A 26 13.40 9.81 5.29
C LEU A 26 14.80 9.55 4.73
N ILE A 27 15.80 10.33 5.16
CA ILE A 27 17.20 10.16 4.75
C ILE A 27 17.73 8.80 5.25
N LEU A 28 17.55 8.50 6.54
CA LEU A 28 17.99 7.23 7.13
C LEU A 28 17.29 6.01 6.52
N ALA A 29 16.03 6.18 6.09
CA ALA A 29 15.27 5.15 5.37
C ALA A 29 15.68 5.00 3.89
N GLY A 30 16.67 5.76 3.40
CA GLY A 30 17.15 5.72 2.01
C GLY A 30 16.13 6.22 0.99
N LYS A 31 15.16 7.04 1.42
CA LYS A 31 14.08 7.58 0.56
C LYS A 31 14.44 8.90 -0.13
N VAL A 32 15.63 9.46 0.12
CA VAL A 32 16.09 10.71 -0.48
C VAL A 32 17.10 10.42 -1.59
N ARG A 33 16.85 10.95 -2.79
CA ARG A 33 17.72 10.78 -3.96
C ARG A 33 18.11 12.14 -4.54
N ASP A 34 19.31 12.20 -5.13
CA ASP A 34 19.72 13.32 -5.97
C ASP A 34 19.14 13.19 -7.40
N ILE A 35 19.39 14.20 -8.24
CA ILE A 35 18.94 14.24 -9.64
C ILE A 35 19.44 13.04 -10.48
N ASN A 36 20.54 12.39 -10.06
CA ASN A 36 21.10 11.22 -10.73
C ASN A 36 20.54 9.90 -10.19
N GLY A 37 19.56 9.96 -9.27
CA GLY A 37 18.98 8.78 -8.62
C GLY A 37 19.81 8.17 -7.49
N LYS A 38 20.94 8.81 -7.11
CA LYS A 38 21.80 8.34 -6.02
C LYS A 38 21.09 8.55 -4.67
N VAL A 39 21.01 7.48 -3.88
CA VAL A 39 20.47 7.53 -2.52
C VAL A 39 21.41 8.31 -1.58
N LEU A 40 20.81 9.16 -0.76
CA LEU A 40 21.49 9.94 0.27
C LEU A 40 20.98 9.45 1.64
N ASP A 41 21.87 8.84 2.41
CA ASP A 41 21.54 8.12 3.66
C ASP A 41 22.08 8.79 4.93
N LYS A 42 22.80 9.93 4.79
CA LYS A 42 23.43 10.64 5.92
C LYS A 42 22.80 12.02 6.13
N PRO A 43 21.98 12.21 7.19
CA PRO A 43 21.30 13.49 7.45
C PRO A 43 22.24 14.68 7.56
N GLY A 44 23.43 14.45 8.10
CA GLY A 44 24.44 15.50 8.32
C GLY A 44 25.32 15.80 7.11
N GLN A 45 25.20 15.08 5.98
CA GLN A 45 26.06 15.33 4.83
C GLN A 45 25.85 16.73 4.26
N GLN A 46 26.94 17.33 3.77
CA GLN A 46 26.93 18.65 3.17
C GLN A 46 26.49 18.56 1.71
N VAL A 47 25.44 19.30 1.36
CA VAL A 47 24.92 19.42 -0.01
C VAL A 47 25.04 20.86 -0.49
N LEU A 48 25.15 21.05 -1.79
CA LEU A 48 25.20 22.38 -2.40
C LEU A 48 23.83 23.05 -2.32
N ILE A 49 23.83 24.34 -1.97
CA ILE A 49 22.60 25.14 -2.06
C ILE A 49 22.26 25.32 -3.56
N GLY A 50 21.03 24.97 -3.92
CA GLY A 50 20.57 24.93 -5.31
C GLY A 50 20.48 23.53 -5.91
N SER A 51 20.98 22.48 -5.19
CA SER A 51 20.78 21.09 -5.62
C SER A 51 19.30 20.70 -5.57
N GLU A 52 18.90 19.79 -6.44
CA GLU A 52 17.58 19.20 -6.46
C GLU A 52 17.63 17.80 -5.83
N PHE A 53 16.63 17.52 -5.01
CA PHE A 53 16.46 16.23 -4.35
C PHE A 53 15.01 15.77 -4.53
N PHE A 54 14.86 14.46 -4.67
CA PHE A 54 13.59 13.78 -4.74
C PHE A 54 13.41 12.93 -3.48
N ILE A 55 12.19 12.94 -2.96
CA ILE A 55 11.81 12.06 -1.87
C ILE A 55 10.91 10.98 -2.46
N ASP A 56 11.34 9.72 -2.33
CA ASP A 56 10.51 8.58 -2.73
C ASP A 56 9.24 8.62 -1.87
N SER A 57 8.09 8.80 -2.51
CA SER A 57 6.79 8.76 -1.83
C SER A 57 6.60 7.39 -1.18
N GLU A 58 5.91 7.37 -0.05
CA GLU A 58 5.43 6.08 0.46
C GLU A 58 4.52 5.44 -0.58
N PRO A 59 4.65 4.12 -0.81
CA PRO A 59 3.72 3.43 -1.69
C PRO A 59 2.29 3.69 -1.21
N MET A 60 1.41 4.06 -2.14
CA MET A 60 0.00 4.33 -1.84
C MET A 60 -0.69 3.08 -1.24
N PHE A 61 -0.24 1.90 -1.64
CA PHE A 61 -0.76 0.60 -1.22
C PHE A 61 0.36 -0.33 -0.76
N VAL A 62 0.03 -1.35 -0.01
CA VAL A 62 0.98 -2.36 0.50
C VAL A 62 1.68 -3.16 -0.62
N SER A 63 1.17 -3.10 -1.85
CA SER A 63 1.83 -3.64 -3.05
C SER A 63 1.32 -2.95 -4.33
N ARG A 64 2.03 -3.14 -5.45
CA ARG A 64 1.65 -2.62 -6.78
C ARG A 64 0.28 -3.09 -7.27
N GLY A 65 -0.23 -4.21 -6.74
CA GLY A 65 -1.59 -4.67 -7.02
C GLY A 65 -2.64 -3.61 -6.73
N GLY A 66 -2.50 -2.85 -5.63
CA GLY A 66 -3.43 -1.77 -5.30
C GLY A 66 -3.52 -0.67 -6.37
N GLU A 67 -2.40 -0.31 -6.99
CA GLU A 67 -2.37 0.66 -8.10
C GLU A 67 -3.10 0.11 -9.34
N LYS A 68 -2.86 -1.17 -9.67
CA LYS A 68 -3.54 -1.89 -10.77
C LYS A 68 -5.07 -1.86 -10.60
N LEU A 69 -5.54 -2.17 -9.38
CA LEU A 69 -6.98 -2.16 -9.09
C LEU A 69 -7.57 -0.75 -9.12
N LEU A 70 -6.86 0.23 -8.56
CA LEU A 70 -7.30 1.63 -8.59
C LEU A 70 -7.45 2.15 -10.02
N GLU A 71 -6.53 1.79 -10.91
CA GLU A 71 -6.59 2.17 -12.32
C GLU A 71 -7.80 1.53 -13.01
N ALA A 72 -8.08 0.26 -12.74
CA ALA A 72 -9.27 -0.43 -13.24
C ALA A 72 -10.56 0.25 -12.75
N PHE A 73 -10.64 0.62 -11.47
CA PHE A 73 -11.78 1.34 -10.91
C PHE A 73 -12.03 2.69 -11.58
N LYS A 74 -10.96 3.44 -11.86
CA LYS A 74 -11.05 4.72 -12.57
C LYS A 74 -11.53 4.56 -14.01
N LYS A 75 -10.97 3.58 -14.74
CA LYS A 75 -11.32 3.35 -16.16
C LYS A 75 -12.74 2.82 -16.34
N LEU A 76 -13.21 2.01 -15.41
CA LEU A 76 -14.53 1.35 -15.48
C LEU A 76 -15.59 2.05 -14.60
N GLU A 77 -15.23 3.16 -13.96
CA GLU A 77 -16.10 3.94 -13.07
C GLU A 77 -16.73 3.11 -11.93
N ILE A 78 -16.00 2.09 -11.46
CA ILE A 78 -16.48 1.17 -10.42
C ILE A 78 -16.41 1.86 -9.05
N LYS A 79 -17.51 1.75 -8.29
CA LYS A 79 -17.61 2.24 -6.91
C LYS A 79 -17.83 1.06 -5.96
N VAL A 80 -16.98 1.01 -4.93
CA VAL A 80 -17.01 -0.07 -3.91
C VAL A 80 -17.33 0.44 -2.51
N LYS A 81 -17.68 1.72 -2.39
CA LYS A 81 -18.09 2.31 -1.12
C LYS A 81 -19.27 1.50 -0.53
N ASP A 82 -19.16 1.20 0.77
CA ASP A 82 -20.11 0.44 1.57
C ASP A 82 -20.38 -1.01 1.08
N LYS A 83 -19.61 -1.51 0.12
CA LYS A 83 -19.72 -2.91 -0.34
C LYS A 83 -18.95 -3.87 0.57
N ILE A 84 -19.46 -5.09 0.65
CA ILE A 84 -18.75 -6.25 1.20
C ILE A 84 -18.08 -6.96 0.05
N CYS A 85 -16.75 -7.06 0.11
CA CYS A 85 -15.92 -7.52 -0.99
C CYS A 85 -15.28 -8.87 -0.70
N ILE A 86 -15.01 -9.64 -1.76
CA ILE A 86 -14.05 -10.75 -1.73
C ILE A 86 -12.81 -10.31 -2.51
N ASP A 87 -11.63 -10.54 -1.94
CA ASP A 87 -10.33 -10.48 -2.60
C ASP A 87 -9.82 -11.92 -2.75
N ALA A 88 -10.00 -12.49 -3.92
CA ALA A 88 -9.58 -13.84 -4.25
C ALA A 88 -8.13 -13.83 -4.71
N GLY A 89 -7.24 -14.46 -3.92
CA GLY A 89 -5.80 -14.37 -4.08
C GLY A 89 -5.22 -13.11 -3.43
N ILE A 90 -5.58 -12.87 -2.15
CA ILE A 90 -5.18 -11.64 -1.43
C ILE A 90 -3.66 -11.40 -1.41
N SER A 91 -2.84 -12.46 -1.34
CA SER A 91 -1.37 -12.39 -1.28
C SER A 91 -0.91 -11.35 -0.23
N THR A 92 -0.14 -10.33 -0.62
CA THR A 92 0.29 -9.24 0.28
C THR A 92 -0.84 -8.28 0.69
N GLY A 93 -1.97 -8.28 -0.01
CA GLY A 93 -3.15 -7.46 0.30
C GLY A 93 -3.24 -6.14 -0.47
N GLY A 94 -2.59 -6.03 -1.62
CA GLY A 94 -2.64 -4.80 -2.43
C GLY A 94 -4.05 -4.45 -2.89
N PHE A 95 -4.82 -5.41 -3.39
CA PHE A 95 -6.21 -5.21 -3.78
C PHE A 95 -7.08 -4.86 -2.58
N THR A 96 -6.94 -5.59 -1.48
CA THR A 96 -7.64 -5.30 -0.21
C THR A 96 -7.36 -3.88 0.29
N ASP A 97 -6.09 -3.42 0.27
CA ASP A 97 -5.74 -2.05 0.67
C ASP A 97 -6.45 -1.01 -0.22
N CYS A 98 -6.50 -1.25 -1.54
CA CYS A 98 -7.25 -0.40 -2.47
C CYS A 98 -8.76 -0.40 -2.16
N LEU A 99 -9.36 -1.56 -1.98
CA LEU A 99 -10.79 -1.69 -1.63
C LEU A 99 -11.13 -0.89 -0.37
N LEU A 100 -10.32 -1.03 0.69
CA LEU A 100 -10.51 -0.30 1.94
C LEU A 100 -10.37 1.21 1.77
N GLN A 101 -9.36 1.68 1.02
CA GLN A 101 -9.17 3.11 0.73
C GLN A 101 -10.30 3.67 -0.14
N GLN A 102 -10.94 2.85 -0.98
CA GLN A 102 -12.12 3.23 -1.78
C GLN A 102 -13.43 3.07 -1.00
N GLY A 103 -13.37 2.78 0.31
CA GLY A 103 -14.52 2.81 1.21
C GLY A 103 -15.30 1.49 1.32
N ALA A 104 -14.71 0.35 0.97
CA ALA A 104 -15.35 -0.94 1.24
C ALA A 104 -15.72 -1.10 2.72
N LYS A 105 -16.89 -1.67 3.00
CA LYS A 105 -17.40 -1.93 4.35
C LYS A 105 -16.62 -3.06 5.03
N LEU A 106 -16.37 -4.13 4.29
CA LEU A 106 -15.70 -5.34 4.74
C LEU A 106 -15.00 -6.01 3.55
N VAL A 107 -13.85 -6.65 3.78
CA VAL A 107 -13.16 -7.43 2.77
C VAL A 107 -12.82 -8.82 3.32
N TYR A 108 -13.29 -9.84 2.63
CA TYR A 108 -12.86 -11.22 2.83
C TYR A 108 -11.66 -11.50 1.94
N GLY A 109 -10.48 -11.62 2.53
CA GLY A 109 -9.25 -11.97 1.82
C GLY A 109 -9.03 -13.47 1.84
N ILE A 110 -8.96 -14.09 0.67
CA ILE A 110 -8.86 -15.54 0.52
C ILE A 110 -7.56 -15.88 -0.19
N ASP A 111 -6.78 -16.81 0.37
CA ASP A 111 -5.54 -17.27 -0.23
C ASP A 111 -5.24 -18.74 0.13
N VAL A 112 -4.64 -19.46 -0.79
CA VAL A 112 -4.10 -20.80 -0.53
C VAL A 112 -2.81 -20.76 0.28
N GLY A 113 -2.10 -19.62 0.24
CA GLY A 113 -0.90 -19.36 1.01
C GLY A 113 -1.18 -19.03 2.48
N TYR A 114 -0.12 -18.81 3.24
CA TYR A 114 -0.16 -18.46 4.65
C TYR A 114 0.91 -17.44 5.00
N GLY A 115 0.55 -16.43 5.81
CA GLY A 115 1.50 -15.47 6.38
C GLY A 115 2.04 -14.42 5.40
N GLN A 116 1.51 -14.34 4.18
CA GLN A 116 1.97 -13.41 3.15
C GLN A 116 1.38 -12.01 3.29
N THR A 117 0.19 -11.92 3.87
CA THR A 117 -0.56 -10.66 3.99
C THR A 117 0.18 -9.66 4.89
N ALA A 118 0.34 -8.44 4.39
CA ALA A 118 1.00 -7.35 5.11
C ALA A 118 0.33 -7.11 6.47
N TRP A 119 1.14 -6.81 7.48
CA TRP A 119 0.68 -6.65 8.87
C TRP A 119 -0.44 -5.61 9.01
N LYS A 120 -0.34 -4.48 8.30
CA LYS A 120 -1.38 -3.44 8.25
C LYS A 120 -2.74 -3.96 7.80
N ILE A 121 -2.76 -4.86 6.82
CA ILE A 121 -3.99 -5.46 6.27
C ILE A 121 -4.53 -6.53 7.21
N ARG A 122 -3.65 -7.40 7.69
CA ARG A 122 -3.98 -8.50 8.61
C ARG A 122 -4.67 -8.01 9.89
N ASN A 123 -4.24 -6.87 10.41
CA ASN A 123 -4.77 -6.29 11.66
C ASN A 123 -5.89 -5.26 11.44
N ASN A 124 -6.35 -5.08 10.20
CA ASN A 124 -7.44 -4.17 9.94
C ASN A 124 -8.78 -4.82 10.34
N PRO A 125 -9.59 -4.18 11.21
CA PRO A 125 -10.87 -4.74 11.67
C PRO A 125 -11.90 -4.96 10.56
N LYS A 126 -11.70 -4.35 9.39
CA LYS A 126 -12.54 -4.53 8.20
C LYS A 126 -12.02 -5.64 7.28
N VAL A 127 -11.10 -6.48 7.74
CA VAL A 127 -10.55 -7.58 6.95
C VAL A 127 -10.73 -8.89 7.68
N ILE A 128 -11.29 -9.87 6.99
CA ILE A 128 -11.40 -11.25 7.48
C ILE A 128 -10.58 -12.12 6.54
N LEU A 129 -9.54 -12.76 7.08
CA LEU A 129 -8.64 -13.60 6.30
C LEU A 129 -9.03 -15.08 6.36
N PHE A 130 -9.06 -15.70 5.18
CA PHE A 130 -9.14 -17.14 4.97
C PHE A 130 -7.85 -17.61 4.29
N GLU A 131 -6.82 -17.85 5.09
CA GLU A 131 -5.56 -18.42 4.62
C GLU A 131 -5.66 -19.94 4.50
N ARG A 132 -4.75 -20.55 3.71
CA ARG A 132 -4.76 -22.00 3.39
C ARG A 132 -6.10 -22.47 2.85
N THR A 133 -6.82 -21.56 2.17
CA THR A 133 -8.18 -21.79 1.70
C THR A 133 -8.23 -21.65 0.19
N ASN A 134 -8.68 -22.72 -0.48
CA ASN A 134 -8.99 -22.62 -1.90
C ASN A 134 -10.40 -22.04 -2.06
N ILE A 135 -10.51 -20.93 -2.79
CA ILE A 135 -11.79 -20.24 -3.00
C ILE A 135 -12.88 -21.14 -3.59
N ARG A 136 -12.51 -22.15 -4.38
CA ARG A 136 -13.46 -23.15 -4.94
C ARG A 136 -14.18 -23.96 -3.87
N ASN A 137 -13.58 -24.11 -2.70
CA ASN A 137 -14.14 -24.91 -1.60
C ASN A 137 -14.93 -24.04 -0.61
N LEU A 138 -14.89 -22.71 -0.76
CA LEU A 138 -15.54 -21.77 0.14
C LEU A 138 -17.05 -21.79 -0.10
N LYS A 139 -17.83 -21.93 0.96
CA LYS A 139 -19.28 -21.93 0.93
C LYS A 139 -19.84 -20.62 1.51
N PRO A 140 -21.04 -20.19 1.11
CA PRO A 140 -21.67 -18.98 1.69
C PRO A 140 -21.74 -19.01 3.22
N ASN A 141 -21.99 -20.17 3.81
CA ASN A 141 -22.07 -20.32 5.27
C ASN A 141 -20.72 -20.04 5.97
N ASP A 142 -19.59 -20.28 5.31
CA ASP A 142 -18.28 -19.98 5.88
C ASP A 142 -18.09 -18.46 6.03
N LEU A 143 -18.63 -17.67 5.12
CA LEU A 143 -18.62 -16.22 5.16
C LEU A 143 -19.64 -15.69 6.18
N LEU A 144 -20.87 -16.23 6.20
CA LEU A 144 -21.93 -15.83 7.13
C LEU A 144 -21.58 -16.13 8.59
N SER A 145 -20.71 -17.09 8.86
CA SER A 145 -20.19 -17.32 10.22
C SER A 145 -19.35 -16.16 10.77
N ARG A 146 -18.95 -15.23 9.92
CA ARG A 146 -18.08 -14.08 10.25
C ARG A 146 -18.76 -12.72 10.06
N SER A 147 -19.90 -12.67 9.36
CA SER A 147 -20.68 -11.45 9.14
C SER A 147 -22.12 -11.83 8.76
N ASP A 148 -23.08 -11.02 9.14
CA ASP A 148 -24.51 -11.24 8.87
C ASP A 148 -24.89 -10.98 7.40
N GLU A 149 -23.98 -10.48 6.58
CA GLU A 149 -24.24 -10.10 5.20
C GLU A 149 -23.28 -10.82 4.24
N LEU A 150 -23.78 -11.26 3.09
CA LEU A 150 -22.98 -11.86 2.03
C LEU A 150 -22.22 -10.79 1.22
N PRO A 151 -21.04 -11.13 0.67
CA PRO A 151 -20.34 -10.28 -0.28
C PRO A 151 -21.16 -9.99 -1.52
N ASN A 152 -21.04 -8.77 -2.01
CA ASN A 152 -21.72 -8.28 -3.21
C ASN A 152 -20.75 -7.71 -4.26
N PHE A 153 -19.44 -7.86 -4.04
CA PHE A 153 -18.41 -7.50 -4.98
C PHE A 153 -17.21 -8.45 -4.85
N VAL A 154 -16.60 -8.81 -5.98
CA VAL A 154 -15.45 -9.72 -6.02
C VAL A 154 -14.36 -9.12 -6.90
N VAL A 155 -13.12 -9.16 -6.40
CA VAL A 155 -11.90 -8.96 -7.18
C VAL A 155 -11.09 -10.24 -7.13
N ALA A 156 -10.36 -10.55 -8.21
CA ALA A 156 -9.53 -11.74 -8.30
C ALA A 156 -8.24 -11.44 -9.06
N ASP A 157 -7.10 -11.81 -8.47
CA ASP A 157 -5.80 -11.83 -9.12
C ASP A 157 -5.13 -13.17 -8.77
N LEU A 158 -5.53 -14.20 -9.49
CA LEU A 158 -5.18 -15.59 -9.23
C LEU A 158 -4.05 -16.01 -10.18
N SER A 159 -2.96 -16.53 -9.64
CA SER A 159 -1.88 -17.12 -10.42
C SER A 159 -2.04 -18.65 -10.49
N PHE A 160 -1.85 -19.21 -11.70
CA PHE A 160 -1.84 -20.66 -11.97
C PHE A 160 -3.13 -21.42 -11.68
N ILE A 161 -4.30 -20.75 -11.60
CA ILE A 161 -5.58 -21.41 -11.35
C ILE A 161 -6.56 -21.00 -12.45
N SER A 162 -7.18 -22.00 -13.11
CA SER A 162 -8.40 -21.81 -13.89
C SER A 162 -9.59 -21.70 -12.93
N LEU A 163 -10.39 -20.69 -13.10
CA LEU A 163 -11.64 -20.50 -12.35
C LEU A 163 -12.73 -21.47 -12.84
#